data_c9820d159a07efe55b5905d7164d6eee
#
_entry.id   c9820d159a07efe55b5905d7164d6eee
#
_cell.length_a   1.000
_cell.length_b   1.000
_cell.length_c   1.000
_cell.angle_alpha   90.00
_cell.angle_beta   90.00
_cell.angle_gamma   90.00
#
_symmetry.space_group_name_H-M   'P 1'
#
loop_
_entity.id
_entity.type
_entity.pdbx_description
1 polymer ?
#
loop_
_entity_poly.entity_id
_entity_poly.type
_entity_poly.pdbx_seq_one_letter_code
_entity_poly.pdbx_strand_id
1 'polypeptide(L)'
;SCPAIIIGDVVIVGSSHIHGYYPTRVRNLPGWIRGFDIKTGKQLWKFNLVPQPGEPGAETWKNGSKIGTEGVGKNDAWAPYSADPDLGLVYIPVGMPLSDEYGGHRPGDNLYGNSLVALDVKTGKKKWHFQMVHHDIWDFDTPMAPNLLNIRINGRDRRIVAQTTKQGFIYTFDRETGEPIWPMPETPVLQSQVPGEETSKTQPIPSKPAPYAQQGLEEDDLIDYTPEIKAAALHLAKLCRMGPYFIPPSAIDGSTPQHCSWYAPGAAGGVNIDSGAAVDPETGMLYVASQTVLSTTEIGKDPCSEFRYTQAGGAGPQNSCGKLGAPAPPPGYVPPVRGGGAGRGGDPAAARAGGAGAGAAGAAGAAGGGRGAAAGGGAGGGGGRGGGGGGAVSYKDATPGTSAIAGISILKPRELGGITAYNMNSGDKVWWIANGGQMTTPVPQASSPDAALFAGVKLPEQALGRNLAQIITTKTLAIYGTGRGGGPPADENGKFRLYAVDKATGKQVGAVPIDTRTSAVPMTFMHQGRQYIVFATGAGTNTALVALALPK
;
A
#
# COMPACT_ATOMS: atom_id res chain seq x y z
N SER A 1 4.46 9.45 -10.05
CA SER A 1 3.90 9.95 -11.33
C SER A 1 3.16 8.80 -12.01
N CYS A 2 1.94 9.05 -12.46
CA CYS A 2 1.16 8.08 -13.22
C CYS A 2 1.83 7.81 -14.58
N PRO A 3 2.05 6.56 -14.97
CA PRO A 3 2.42 6.24 -16.33
C PRO A 3 1.26 6.58 -17.28
N ALA A 4 1.55 7.22 -18.41
CA ALA A 4 0.56 7.45 -19.45
C ALA A 4 0.15 6.11 -20.09
N ILE A 5 -1.13 6.00 -20.50
CA ILE A 5 -1.62 4.88 -21.30
C ILE A 5 -2.07 5.40 -22.68
N ILE A 6 -1.81 4.62 -23.72
CA ILE A 6 -2.20 4.96 -25.11
C ILE A 6 -3.24 3.96 -25.58
N ILE A 7 -4.36 4.46 -26.09
CA ILE A 7 -5.45 3.64 -26.62
C ILE A 7 -5.94 4.29 -27.91
N GLY A 8 -5.73 3.59 -29.02
CA GLY A 8 -5.98 4.17 -30.35
C GLY A 8 -5.15 5.45 -30.52
N ASP A 9 -5.83 6.54 -30.83
CA ASP A 9 -5.20 7.86 -31.04
C ASP A 9 -5.21 8.75 -29.77
N VAL A 10 -5.52 8.21 -28.58
CA VAL A 10 -5.63 9.00 -27.34
C VAL A 10 -4.56 8.60 -26.34
N VAL A 11 -3.79 9.59 -25.89
CA VAL A 11 -2.87 9.50 -24.74
C VAL A 11 -3.62 9.97 -23.49
N ILE A 12 -3.73 9.11 -22.48
CA ILE A 12 -4.43 9.41 -21.23
C ILE A 12 -3.42 9.57 -20.10
N VAL A 13 -3.53 10.67 -19.37
CA VAL A 13 -2.62 11.05 -18.29
C VAL A 13 -3.42 11.44 -17.07
N GLY A 14 -3.02 10.91 -15.92
CA GLY A 14 -3.56 11.30 -14.63
C GLY A 14 -2.82 12.47 -13.99
N SER A 15 -3.25 12.81 -12.80
CA SER A 15 -2.55 13.75 -11.92
C SER A 15 -2.02 13.03 -10.70
N SER A 16 -0.87 13.49 -10.23
CA SER A 16 -0.26 13.09 -8.98
C SER A 16 0.12 14.35 -8.21
N HIS A 17 -0.05 14.33 -6.91
CA HIS A 17 0.21 15.47 -6.05
C HIS A 17 1.37 15.21 -5.11
N ILE A 18 1.90 16.26 -4.51
CA ILE A 18 2.77 16.14 -3.35
C ILE A 18 1.90 15.59 -2.22
N HIS A 19 2.32 14.49 -1.66
CA HIS A 19 1.59 13.51 -0.86
C HIS A 19 0.82 14.02 0.36
N GLY A 20 0.06 13.13 0.95
CA GLY A 20 -0.87 13.35 2.03
C GLY A 20 -0.37 13.09 3.45
N TYR A 21 0.75 12.41 3.68
CA TYR A 21 1.22 12.11 5.05
C TYR A 21 1.43 13.36 5.91
N TYR A 22 1.86 14.47 5.29
CA TYR A 22 2.08 15.74 5.98
C TYR A 22 1.39 16.86 5.22
N PRO A 23 0.06 16.86 5.19
CA PRO A 23 -0.67 17.91 4.54
C PRO A 23 -0.41 19.23 5.28
N THR A 24 -0.08 20.26 4.53
CA THR A 24 0.22 21.55 5.11
C THR A 24 -0.89 22.57 4.88
N ARG A 25 -1.65 22.40 3.80
CA ARG A 25 -2.73 23.31 3.42
C ARG A 25 -3.99 22.55 3.07
N VAL A 26 -5.11 23.09 3.50
CA VAL A 26 -6.46 22.61 3.18
C VAL A 26 -6.80 22.89 1.71
N ARG A 27 -6.35 24.05 1.19
CA ARG A 27 -6.57 24.41 -0.22
C ARG A 27 -5.60 23.65 -1.12
N ASN A 28 -6.15 22.87 -2.06
CA ASN A 28 -5.41 22.05 -2.99
C ASN A 28 -6.03 22.06 -4.40
N LEU A 29 -5.23 21.65 -5.39
CA LEU A 29 -5.75 21.39 -6.73
C LEU A 29 -6.62 20.12 -6.70
N PRO A 30 -7.80 20.13 -7.34
CA PRO A 30 -8.77 19.02 -7.22
C PRO A 30 -8.32 17.72 -7.88
N GLY A 31 -7.33 17.75 -8.76
CA GLY A 31 -6.91 16.59 -9.54
C GLY A 31 -7.82 16.30 -10.74
N TRP A 32 -7.26 15.71 -11.76
CA TRP A 32 -7.98 15.40 -13.01
C TRP A 32 -7.30 14.32 -13.83
N ILE A 33 -8.07 13.69 -14.72
CA ILE A 33 -7.61 12.86 -15.83
C ILE A 33 -7.79 13.64 -17.11
N ARG A 34 -6.83 13.53 -18.05
CA ARG A 34 -6.86 14.22 -19.34
C ARG A 34 -6.57 13.25 -20.47
N GLY A 35 -7.31 13.38 -21.56
CA GLY A 35 -7.01 12.73 -22.82
C GLY A 35 -6.45 13.72 -23.83
N PHE A 36 -5.42 13.32 -24.53
CA PHE A 36 -4.74 14.12 -25.57
C PHE A 36 -4.70 13.34 -26.87
N ASP A 37 -4.88 14.05 -27.99
CA ASP A 37 -4.65 13.49 -29.31
C ASP A 37 -3.16 13.19 -29.50
N ILE A 38 -2.82 11.96 -29.87
CA ILE A 38 -1.42 11.50 -29.95
C ILE A 38 -0.63 12.18 -31.04
N LYS A 39 -1.28 12.65 -32.12
CA LYS A 39 -0.61 13.26 -33.28
C LYS A 39 -0.36 14.73 -33.06
N THR A 40 -1.33 15.43 -32.48
CA THR A 40 -1.32 16.90 -32.37
C THR A 40 -0.96 17.40 -30.98
N GLY A 41 -1.04 16.52 -29.94
CA GLY A 41 -0.89 16.91 -28.54
C GLY A 41 -2.06 17.74 -28.00
N LYS A 42 -3.13 17.96 -28.79
CA LYS A 42 -4.29 18.74 -28.34
C LYS A 42 -5.05 18.00 -27.24
N GLN A 43 -5.39 18.69 -26.17
CA GLN A 43 -6.28 18.14 -25.15
C GLN A 43 -7.68 17.94 -25.75
N LEU A 44 -8.16 16.70 -25.71
CA LEU A 44 -9.48 16.31 -26.17
C LEU A 44 -10.54 16.48 -25.09
N TRP A 45 -10.21 16.06 -23.87
CA TRP A 45 -11.12 16.08 -22.74
C TRP A 45 -10.38 16.15 -21.40
N LYS A 46 -11.13 16.49 -20.36
CA LYS A 46 -10.72 16.49 -18.96
C LYS A 46 -11.84 15.93 -18.09
N PHE A 47 -11.50 15.03 -17.15
CA PHE A 47 -12.39 14.54 -16.11
C PHE A 47 -11.87 15.01 -14.74
N ASN A 48 -12.74 15.63 -13.92
CA ASN A 48 -12.40 16.12 -12.60
C ASN A 48 -12.48 14.99 -11.58
N LEU A 49 -11.42 14.75 -10.81
CA LEU A 49 -11.38 13.73 -9.76
C LEU A 49 -12.06 14.20 -8.48
N VAL A 50 -12.08 15.51 -8.22
CA VAL A 50 -12.98 16.14 -7.26
C VAL A 50 -14.07 16.83 -8.08
N PRO A 51 -15.33 16.37 -8.01
CA PRO A 51 -16.42 16.95 -8.77
C PRO A 51 -16.56 18.43 -8.48
N GLN A 52 -16.74 19.22 -9.53
CA GLN A 52 -16.94 20.66 -9.42
C GLN A 52 -18.43 20.98 -9.16
N PRO A 53 -18.77 22.17 -8.68
CA PRO A 53 -20.16 22.57 -8.48
C PRO A 53 -21.01 22.30 -9.73
N GLY A 54 -22.10 21.53 -9.54
CA GLY A 54 -22.98 21.11 -10.64
C GLY A 54 -22.59 19.81 -11.34
N GLU A 55 -21.42 19.25 -11.07
CA GLU A 55 -21.06 17.91 -11.56
C GLU A 55 -21.62 16.81 -10.63
N PRO A 56 -22.00 15.63 -11.16
CA PRO A 56 -22.43 14.49 -10.35
C PRO A 56 -21.35 14.06 -9.36
N GLY A 57 -21.71 13.90 -8.10
CA GLY A 57 -20.79 13.55 -7.00
C GLY A 57 -20.35 14.76 -6.15
N ALA A 58 -20.64 16.00 -6.60
CA ALA A 58 -20.32 17.20 -5.81
C ALA A 58 -21.02 17.21 -4.44
N GLU A 59 -22.19 16.61 -4.35
CA GLU A 59 -23.00 16.46 -3.13
C GLU A 59 -22.32 15.58 -2.06
N THR A 60 -21.35 14.77 -2.45
CA THR A 60 -20.60 13.91 -1.51
C THR A 60 -19.52 14.66 -0.74
N TRP A 61 -19.26 15.91 -1.11
CA TRP A 61 -18.38 16.83 -0.41
C TRP A 61 -19.24 17.83 0.37
N LYS A 62 -19.55 17.52 1.65
CA LYS A 62 -20.51 18.27 2.47
C LYS A 62 -19.87 19.42 3.25
N ASN A 63 -20.70 20.36 3.70
CA ASN A 63 -20.49 21.30 4.80
C ASN A 63 -19.08 21.88 4.97
N GLY A 64 -18.63 22.71 4.08
CA GLY A 64 -17.30 23.34 4.16
C GLY A 64 -16.25 22.69 3.25
N SER A 65 -16.58 21.58 2.60
CA SER A 65 -15.84 21.14 1.42
C SER A 65 -16.12 22.14 0.31
N LYS A 66 -15.22 23.08 0.13
CA LYS A 66 -15.25 24.00 -1.00
C LYS A 66 -14.54 23.33 -2.15
N ILE A 67 -15.30 22.74 -3.05
CA ILE A 67 -14.76 22.12 -4.26
C ILE A 67 -14.41 23.17 -5.31
N GLY A 68 -13.40 22.89 -6.12
CA GLY A 68 -12.97 23.80 -7.18
C GLY A 68 -11.82 24.72 -6.80
N THR A 69 -11.82 25.93 -7.33
CA THR A 69 -10.70 26.88 -7.19
C THR A 69 -10.42 27.35 -5.76
N GLU A 70 -11.39 27.25 -4.88
CA GLU A 70 -11.24 27.56 -3.45
C GLU A 70 -11.05 26.31 -2.60
N GLY A 71 -10.89 25.18 -3.22
CA GLY A 71 -11.25 23.89 -2.75
C GLY A 71 -10.42 23.24 -1.69
N VAL A 72 -11.17 22.58 -0.84
CA VAL A 72 -10.76 21.66 0.23
C VAL A 72 -10.72 20.23 -0.35
N GLY A 73 -10.54 19.96 -1.51
CA GLY A 73 -10.57 18.62 -2.06
C GLY A 73 -9.35 18.34 -2.92
N LYS A 74 -8.78 17.19 -2.74
CA LYS A 74 -7.74 16.67 -3.61
C LYS A 74 -7.94 15.17 -3.73
N ASN A 75 -8.14 14.71 -4.96
CA ASN A 75 -7.98 13.31 -5.34
C ASN A 75 -6.91 13.21 -6.39
N ASP A 76 -6.21 12.10 -6.45
CA ASP A 76 -5.25 11.83 -7.50
C ASP A 76 -5.45 10.45 -8.13
N ALA A 77 -4.81 10.23 -9.27
CA ALA A 77 -4.84 8.96 -9.97
C ALA A 77 -3.41 8.68 -10.47
N TRP A 78 -2.57 8.31 -9.53
CA TRP A 78 -1.15 8.10 -9.72
C TRP A 78 -0.79 6.66 -10.09
N ALA A 79 -1.70 5.72 -9.84
CA ALA A 79 -1.53 4.32 -10.18
C ALA A 79 -1.59 4.06 -11.70
N PRO A 80 -1.07 2.94 -12.19
CA PRO A 80 -1.24 2.54 -13.58
C PRO A 80 -2.70 2.27 -13.93
N TYR A 81 -3.07 2.54 -15.17
CA TYR A 81 -4.42 2.29 -15.71
C TYR A 81 -4.46 1.02 -16.53
N SER A 82 -5.68 0.50 -16.73
CA SER A 82 -5.96 -0.55 -17.71
C SER A 82 -7.05 -0.11 -18.67
N ALA A 83 -7.08 -0.69 -19.86
CA ALA A 83 -8.07 -0.34 -20.87
C ALA A 83 -8.55 -1.54 -21.67
N ASP A 84 -9.78 -1.45 -22.12
CA ASP A 84 -10.40 -2.39 -23.04
C ASP A 84 -10.65 -1.69 -24.38
N PRO A 85 -9.84 -1.97 -25.42
CA PRO A 85 -10.00 -1.36 -26.73
C PRO A 85 -11.32 -1.71 -27.41
N ASP A 86 -11.86 -2.90 -27.17
CA ASP A 86 -13.10 -3.36 -27.79
C ASP A 86 -14.32 -2.60 -27.24
N LEU A 87 -14.29 -2.30 -25.94
CA LEU A 87 -15.30 -1.47 -25.27
C LEU A 87 -15.04 0.02 -25.41
N GLY A 88 -13.83 0.43 -25.79
CA GLY A 88 -13.40 1.81 -25.79
C GLY A 88 -13.37 2.45 -24.40
N LEU A 89 -13.08 1.64 -23.37
CA LEU A 89 -13.07 2.07 -21.97
C LEU A 89 -11.67 2.05 -21.38
N VAL A 90 -11.39 3.02 -20.52
CA VAL A 90 -10.22 3.06 -19.63
C VAL A 90 -10.70 2.99 -18.18
N TYR A 91 -10.02 2.17 -17.39
CA TYR A 91 -10.31 1.95 -15.96
C TYR A 91 -9.24 2.62 -15.12
N ILE A 92 -9.66 3.56 -14.30
CA ILE A 92 -8.82 4.47 -13.55
C ILE A 92 -8.98 4.19 -12.06
N PRO A 93 -7.97 3.64 -11.39
CA PRO A 93 -7.95 3.55 -9.93
C PRO A 93 -7.61 4.91 -9.36
N VAL A 94 -8.55 5.52 -8.64
CA VAL A 94 -8.38 6.82 -8.00
C VAL A 94 -7.86 6.60 -6.59
N GLY A 95 -6.83 7.36 -6.22
CA GLY A 95 -6.27 7.36 -4.88
C GLY A 95 -7.21 7.98 -3.85
N MET A 96 -6.76 8.00 -2.61
CA MET A 96 -7.53 8.55 -1.52
C MET A 96 -7.60 10.09 -1.54
N PRO A 97 -8.62 10.70 -0.90
CA PRO A 97 -8.68 12.14 -0.70
C PRO A 97 -7.62 12.62 0.32
N LEU A 98 -7.08 13.82 0.13
CA LEU A 98 -6.19 14.44 1.12
C LEU A 98 -7.02 14.84 2.37
N SER A 99 -6.59 14.65 3.55
CA SER A 99 -5.38 14.08 4.14
C SER A 99 -5.59 12.58 4.43
N ASP A 100 -4.45 11.86 4.54
CA ASP A 100 -4.46 10.39 4.58
C ASP A 100 -5.14 9.79 5.84
N GLU A 101 -5.01 10.42 7.01
CA GLU A 101 -5.51 9.86 8.27
C GLU A 101 -6.50 10.76 9.02
N TYR A 102 -6.90 11.90 8.42
CA TYR A 102 -7.89 12.82 8.99
C TYR A 102 -8.72 13.49 7.91
N GLY A 103 -10.02 13.31 7.97
CA GLY A 103 -11.00 13.82 7.00
C GLY A 103 -11.92 14.91 7.52
N GLY A 104 -11.79 15.38 8.76
CA GLY A 104 -12.73 16.34 9.37
C GLY A 104 -12.87 17.69 8.65
N HIS A 105 -11.96 18.01 7.72
CA HIS A 105 -12.05 19.19 6.84
C HIS A 105 -12.85 18.92 5.55
N ARG A 106 -13.17 17.67 5.25
CA ARG A 106 -13.84 17.20 4.02
C ARG A 106 -15.01 16.24 4.32
N PRO A 107 -16.01 16.63 5.12
CA PRO A 107 -17.10 15.73 5.49
C PRO A 107 -17.85 15.21 4.26
N GLY A 108 -18.40 13.99 4.37
CA GLY A 108 -19.04 13.24 3.29
C GLY A 108 -18.15 12.19 2.66
N ASP A 109 -18.65 11.43 1.69
CA ASP A 109 -17.97 10.25 1.14
C ASP A 109 -16.81 10.58 0.19
N ASN A 110 -16.72 11.84 -0.28
CA ASN A 110 -15.60 12.41 -1.06
C ASN A 110 -15.36 11.73 -2.42
N LEU A 111 -16.40 11.57 -3.25
CA LEU A 111 -16.22 11.08 -4.62
C LEU A 111 -15.25 12.00 -5.41
N TYR A 112 -14.35 11.45 -6.25
CA TYR A 112 -14.17 10.04 -6.61
C TYR A 112 -12.98 9.40 -5.87
N GLY A 113 -12.64 9.85 -4.68
CA GLY A 113 -11.59 9.20 -3.87
C GLY A 113 -11.88 7.72 -3.70
N ASN A 114 -10.83 6.89 -3.72
CA ASN A 114 -10.88 5.43 -3.55
C ASN A 114 -11.88 4.73 -4.49
N SER A 115 -12.04 5.24 -5.69
CA SER A 115 -12.97 4.69 -6.67
C SER A 115 -12.25 4.02 -7.83
N LEU A 116 -12.87 2.99 -8.38
CA LEU A 116 -12.57 2.57 -9.75
C LEU A 116 -13.52 3.32 -10.69
N VAL A 117 -12.96 4.10 -11.60
CA VAL A 117 -13.75 4.93 -12.54
C VAL A 117 -13.50 4.43 -13.96
N ALA A 118 -14.58 4.10 -14.68
CA ALA A 118 -14.53 3.77 -16.10
C ALA A 118 -14.92 4.97 -16.95
N LEU A 119 -14.01 5.40 -17.82
CA LEU A 119 -14.23 6.51 -18.75
C LEU A 119 -14.21 6.02 -20.21
N ASP A 120 -15.06 6.63 -21.03
CA ASP A 120 -14.97 6.50 -22.48
C ASP A 120 -13.68 7.17 -22.98
N VAL A 121 -12.87 6.41 -23.70
CA VAL A 121 -11.53 6.83 -24.16
C VAL A 121 -11.57 8.07 -25.04
N LYS A 122 -12.59 8.19 -25.92
CA LYS A 122 -12.66 9.27 -26.90
C LYS A 122 -13.18 10.59 -26.31
N THR A 123 -14.10 10.48 -25.34
CA THR A 123 -14.84 11.64 -24.84
C THR A 123 -14.54 12.00 -23.39
N GLY A 124 -13.89 11.12 -22.63
CA GLY A 124 -13.67 11.27 -21.17
C GLY A 124 -14.95 11.21 -20.35
N LYS A 125 -16.09 10.88 -20.95
CA LYS A 125 -17.35 10.74 -20.21
C LYS A 125 -17.31 9.50 -19.33
N LYS A 126 -17.72 9.67 -18.06
CA LYS A 126 -17.86 8.57 -17.12
C LYS A 126 -18.97 7.61 -17.58
N LYS A 127 -18.64 6.33 -17.70
CA LYS A 127 -19.60 5.26 -17.92
C LYS A 127 -20.16 4.77 -16.59
N TRP A 128 -19.27 4.41 -15.69
CA TRP A 128 -19.62 3.98 -14.33
C TRP A 128 -18.47 4.29 -13.37
N HIS A 129 -18.73 4.15 -12.09
CA HIS A 129 -17.73 4.13 -11.03
C HIS A 129 -18.23 3.29 -9.87
N PHE A 130 -17.31 2.83 -9.04
CA PHE A 130 -17.60 2.23 -7.75
C PHE A 130 -16.60 2.76 -6.73
N GLN A 131 -17.10 3.30 -5.61
CA GLN A 131 -16.26 3.75 -4.52
C GLN A 131 -16.01 2.59 -3.55
N MET A 132 -14.75 2.18 -3.40
CA MET A 132 -14.35 1.03 -2.60
C MET A 132 -14.10 1.39 -1.13
N VAL A 133 -13.87 2.66 -0.84
CA VAL A 133 -13.77 3.19 0.52
C VAL A 133 -14.47 4.55 0.57
N HIS A 134 -15.47 4.68 1.41
CA HIS A 134 -16.14 5.94 1.69
C HIS A 134 -15.35 6.71 2.74
N HIS A 135 -15.13 8.01 2.53
CA HIS A 135 -14.47 8.90 3.49
C HIS A 135 -13.18 8.30 4.05
N ASP A 136 -12.24 7.97 3.17
CA ASP A 136 -11.00 7.28 3.59
C ASP A 136 -10.18 8.13 4.55
N ILE A 137 -9.83 7.56 5.69
CA ILE A 137 -8.93 8.07 6.72
C ILE A 137 -7.88 7.01 7.12
N TRP A 138 -7.60 6.06 6.23
CA TRP A 138 -6.72 4.91 6.47
C TRP A 138 -5.56 4.82 5.49
N ASP A 139 -5.41 5.77 4.57
CA ASP A 139 -4.43 5.67 3.46
C ASP A 139 -4.64 4.38 2.63
N PHE A 140 -5.91 4.04 2.34
CA PHE A 140 -6.29 2.86 1.57
C PHE A 140 -6.35 3.12 0.06
N ASP A 141 -5.30 3.72 -0.47
CA ASP A 141 -5.15 3.92 -1.91
C ASP A 141 -5.44 2.67 -2.75
N THR A 142 -5.74 2.90 -4.03
CA THR A 142 -5.86 1.87 -5.05
C THR A 142 -4.61 1.89 -5.95
N PRO A 143 -3.47 1.32 -5.51
CA PRO A 143 -2.16 1.57 -6.12
C PRO A 143 -1.87 0.77 -7.38
N MET A 144 -2.75 -0.20 -7.74
CA MET A 144 -2.48 -1.18 -8.79
C MET A 144 -3.34 -0.96 -10.02
N ALA A 145 -2.78 -1.31 -11.19
CA ALA A 145 -3.57 -1.41 -12.41
C ALA A 145 -4.73 -2.41 -12.23
N PRO A 146 -5.95 -2.06 -12.65
CA PRO A 146 -7.07 -3.00 -12.68
C PRO A 146 -6.75 -4.20 -13.58
N ASN A 147 -7.09 -5.40 -13.15
CA ASN A 147 -6.84 -6.63 -13.91
C ASN A 147 -8.06 -6.99 -14.75
N LEU A 148 -7.88 -7.14 -16.07
CA LEU A 148 -8.95 -7.47 -17.00
C LEU A 148 -8.93 -8.95 -17.31
N LEU A 149 -10.07 -9.63 -17.17
CA LEU A 149 -10.24 -11.07 -17.42
C LEU A 149 -11.54 -11.34 -18.16
N ASN A 150 -11.53 -12.41 -18.96
CA ASN A 150 -12.74 -13.06 -19.44
C ASN A 150 -12.89 -14.35 -18.65
N ILE A 151 -14.00 -14.52 -17.97
CA ILE A 151 -14.26 -15.63 -17.05
C ILE A 151 -15.61 -16.25 -17.36
N ARG A 152 -15.85 -17.45 -16.79
CA ARG A 152 -17.11 -18.14 -16.94
C ARG A 152 -17.75 -18.42 -15.59
N ILE A 153 -18.85 -17.73 -15.29
CA ILE A 153 -19.59 -17.88 -14.03
C ILE A 153 -20.97 -18.46 -14.35
N ASN A 154 -21.32 -19.55 -13.68
CA ASN A 154 -22.62 -20.22 -13.84
C ASN A 154 -22.97 -20.49 -15.31
N GLY A 155 -21.96 -20.92 -16.09
CA GLY A 155 -22.11 -21.23 -17.51
C GLY A 155 -22.19 -20.02 -18.46
N ARG A 156 -22.09 -18.80 -17.94
CA ARG A 156 -22.13 -17.56 -18.73
C ARG A 156 -20.76 -16.91 -18.81
N ASP A 157 -20.37 -16.49 -20.00
CA ASP A 157 -19.14 -15.74 -20.20
C ASP A 157 -19.33 -14.30 -19.67
N ARG A 158 -18.34 -13.81 -18.94
CA ARG A 158 -18.31 -12.47 -18.33
C ARG A 158 -16.98 -11.79 -18.61
N ARG A 159 -17.02 -10.55 -19.04
CA ARG A 159 -15.85 -9.68 -19.11
C ARG A 159 -15.77 -8.92 -17.81
N ILE A 160 -14.73 -9.17 -17.01
CA ILE A 160 -14.60 -8.57 -15.69
C ILE A 160 -13.38 -7.65 -15.57
N VAL A 161 -13.45 -6.72 -14.62
CA VAL A 161 -12.33 -5.99 -14.08
C VAL A 161 -12.20 -6.31 -12.60
N ALA A 162 -11.00 -6.70 -12.15
CA ALA A 162 -10.70 -7.02 -10.77
C ALA A 162 -9.67 -6.00 -10.24
N GLN A 163 -10.05 -5.24 -9.21
CA GLN A 163 -9.20 -4.26 -8.54
C GLN A 163 -8.68 -4.82 -7.23
N THR A 164 -7.39 -5.03 -7.15
CA THR A 164 -6.68 -5.34 -5.89
C THR A 164 -6.33 -4.05 -5.15
N THR A 165 -6.38 -4.06 -3.82
CA THR A 165 -6.34 -2.84 -3.00
C THR A 165 -5.41 -2.96 -1.79
N LYS A 166 -5.01 -1.82 -1.21
CA LYS A 166 -4.23 -1.77 0.04
C LYS A 166 -4.95 -2.44 1.21
N GLN A 167 -6.27 -2.32 1.29
CA GLN A 167 -7.05 -2.95 2.35
C GLN A 167 -7.13 -4.49 2.25
N GLY A 168 -6.56 -5.09 1.21
CA GLY A 168 -6.46 -6.54 1.10
C GLY A 168 -7.67 -7.22 0.46
N PHE A 169 -8.56 -6.47 -0.16
CA PHE A 169 -9.72 -6.96 -0.90
C PHE A 169 -9.51 -6.97 -2.42
N ILE A 170 -10.26 -7.81 -3.12
CA ILE A 170 -10.41 -7.80 -4.57
C ILE A 170 -11.84 -7.38 -4.88
N TYR A 171 -12.01 -6.19 -5.43
CA TYR A 171 -13.30 -5.71 -5.93
C TYR A 171 -13.45 -6.12 -7.39
N THR A 172 -14.53 -6.82 -7.72
CA THR A 172 -14.70 -7.42 -9.05
C THR A 172 -16.00 -6.96 -9.69
N PHE A 173 -15.90 -6.39 -10.88
CA PHE A 173 -17.04 -5.79 -11.59
C PHE A 173 -17.15 -6.30 -13.02
N ASP A 174 -18.34 -6.28 -13.56
CA ASP A 174 -18.54 -6.33 -15.00
C ASP A 174 -17.87 -5.10 -15.65
N ARG A 175 -17.04 -5.33 -16.68
CA ARG A 175 -16.23 -4.27 -17.31
C ARG A 175 -17.06 -3.16 -17.95
N GLU A 176 -18.21 -3.53 -18.50
CA GLU A 176 -19.04 -2.61 -19.28
C GLU A 176 -19.99 -1.81 -18.39
N THR A 177 -20.57 -2.47 -17.39
CA THR A 177 -21.64 -1.88 -16.57
C THR A 177 -21.19 -1.39 -15.20
N GLY A 178 -20.10 -1.94 -14.65
CA GLY A 178 -19.66 -1.68 -13.28
C GLY A 178 -20.45 -2.44 -12.22
N GLU A 179 -21.35 -3.34 -12.62
CA GLU A 179 -22.09 -4.17 -11.66
C GLU A 179 -21.15 -5.13 -10.92
N PRO A 180 -21.24 -5.22 -9.59
CA PRO A 180 -20.48 -6.20 -8.82
C PRO A 180 -20.75 -7.63 -9.28
N ILE A 181 -19.67 -8.40 -9.48
CA ILE A 181 -19.79 -9.82 -9.85
C ILE A 181 -20.27 -10.67 -8.67
N TRP A 182 -19.79 -10.36 -7.47
CA TRP A 182 -20.25 -10.91 -6.21
C TRP A 182 -20.80 -9.81 -5.32
N PRO A 183 -21.74 -10.12 -4.42
CA PRO A 183 -22.30 -9.10 -3.52
C PRO A 183 -21.22 -8.33 -2.75
N MET A 184 -21.40 -7.04 -2.66
CA MET A 184 -20.57 -6.10 -1.88
C MET A 184 -21.48 -5.28 -0.96
N PRO A 185 -22.02 -5.90 0.12
CA PRO A 185 -22.95 -5.20 1.00
C PRO A 185 -22.27 -4.05 1.74
N GLU A 186 -23.01 -2.98 1.92
CA GLU A 186 -22.66 -1.90 2.83
C GLU A 186 -22.67 -2.43 4.28
N THR A 187 -21.47 -2.57 4.85
CA THR A 187 -21.27 -3.18 6.15
C THR A 187 -20.97 -2.10 7.20
N PRO A 188 -21.67 -2.06 8.34
CA PRO A 188 -21.38 -1.13 9.42
C PRO A 188 -19.94 -1.22 9.91
N VAL A 189 -19.29 -0.07 10.12
CA VAL A 189 -17.91 0.04 10.60
C VAL A 189 -17.80 0.92 11.82
N LEU A 190 -16.66 0.80 12.52
CA LEU A 190 -16.36 1.61 13.70
C LEU A 190 -16.32 3.09 13.34
N GLN A 191 -16.95 3.91 14.20
CA GLN A 191 -16.95 5.36 14.02
C GLN A 191 -15.74 6.00 14.68
N SER A 192 -15.21 7.08 14.10
CA SER A 192 -14.15 7.86 14.70
C SER A 192 -14.59 8.48 16.02
N GLN A 193 -13.66 8.56 16.95
CA GLN A 193 -13.80 9.26 18.22
C GLN A 193 -13.01 10.58 18.22
N VAL A 194 -12.34 10.88 17.12
CA VAL A 194 -11.52 12.09 16.97
C VAL A 194 -12.42 13.31 16.81
N PRO A 195 -12.20 14.40 17.59
CA PRO A 195 -13.01 15.59 17.48
C PRO A 195 -13.01 16.23 16.09
N GLY A 196 -14.19 16.37 15.51
CA GLY A 196 -14.39 16.98 14.19
C GLY A 196 -14.25 16.01 13.02
N GLU A 197 -14.00 14.72 13.28
CA GLU A 197 -14.03 13.65 12.29
C GLU A 197 -15.43 13.03 12.22
N GLU A 198 -15.95 12.85 11.01
CA GLU A 198 -17.22 12.17 10.76
C GLU A 198 -17.00 11.10 9.69
N THR A 199 -16.75 9.86 10.14
CA THR A 199 -16.57 8.70 9.25
C THR A 199 -17.87 8.29 8.58
N SER A 200 -17.77 7.65 7.41
CA SER A 200 -18.92 6.95 6.84
C SER A 200 -19.42 5.85 7.79
N LYS A 201 -20.73 5.64 7.83
CA LYS A 201 -21.34 4.64 8.73
C LYS A 201 -21.09 3.22 8.27
N THR A 202 -20.91 3.02 6.98
CA THR A 202 -20.73 1.73 6.34
C THR A 202 -19.58 1.78 5.34
N GLN A 203 -19.09 0.60 4.98
CA GLN A 203 -18.13 0.39 3.91
C GLN A 203 -18.55 -0.80 3.05
N PRO A 204 -18.33 -0.78 1.73
CA PRO A 204 -18.65 -1.90 0.86
C PRO A 204 -17.62 -3.02 1.04
N ILE A 205 -18.03 -4.15 1.63
CA ILE A 205 -17.17 -5.30 1.87
C ILE A 205 -17.47 -6.40 0.85
N PRO A 206 -16.54 -6.77 -0.04
CA PRO A 206 -16.79 -7.83 -1.01
C PRO A 206 -16.96 -9.19 -0.32
N SER A 207 -18.01 -9.92 -0.68
CA SER A 207 -18.27 -11.27 -0.16
C SER A 207 -17.33 -12.32 -0.77
N LYS A 208 -16.80 -12.06 -1.96
CA LYS A 208 -15.82 -12.86 -2.71
C LYS A 208 -14.98 -11.96 -3.62
N PRO A 209 -13.72 -12.37 -3.93
CA PRO A 209 -12.92 -13.41 -3.25
C PRO A 209 -12.65 -13.06 -1.78
N ALA A 210 -12.26 -14.10 -0.99
CA ALA A 210 -11.81 -13.85 0.39
C ALA A 210 -10.61 -12.90 0.41
N PRO A 211 -10.44 -12.06 1.45
CA PRO A 211 -9.32 -11.14 1.54
C PRO A 211 -7.97 -11.88 1.54
N TYR A 212 -6.95 -11.26 0.94
CA TYR A 212 -5.59 -11.78 0.88
C TYR A 212 -4.66 -11.19 1.94
N ALA A 213 -5.19 -10.41 2.85
CA ALA A 213 -4.45 -9.84 3.98
C ALA A 213 -5.35 -9.81 5.23
N GLN A 214 -4.72 -9.74 6.40
CA GLN A 214 -5.42 -9.62 7.68
C GLN A 214 -6.27 -8.35 7.71
N GLN A 215 -7.47 -8.46 8.26
CA GLN A 215 -8.44 -7.37 8.38
C GLN A 215 -8.62 -6.99 9.85
N GLY A 216 -8.02 -5.86 10.27
CA GLY A 216 -8.11 -5.40 11.66
C GLY A 216 -7.36 -6.28 12.66
N LEU A 217 -7.70 -6.15 13.94
CA LEU A 217 -7.18 -6.97 15.05
C LEU A 217 -8.27 -7.21 16.08
N GLU A 218 -8.63 -8.48 16.26
CA GLU A 218 -9.58 -8.94 17.27
C GLU A 218 -8.91 -9.93 18.22
N GLU A 219 -9.56 -10.30 19.33
CA GLU A 219 -8.98 -11.21 20.34
C GLU A 219 -8.64 -12.58 19.75
N ASP A 220 -9.41 -13.07 18.80
CA ASP A 220 -9.20 -14.37 18.14
C ASP A 220 -8.00 -14.37 17.18
N ASP A 221 -7.48 -13.19 16.83
CA ASP A 221 -6.28 -13.05 16.01
C ASP A 221 -4.99 -13.17 16.83
N LEU A 222 -5.09 -13.06 18.16
CA LEU A 222 -3.94 -13.06 19.05
C LEU A 222 -3.39 -14.46 19.29
N ILE A 223 -2.07 -14.57 19.49
CA ILE A 223 -1.41 -15.83 19.88
C ILE A 223 -1.98 -16.34 21.20
N ASP A 224 -2.23 -17.65 21.27
CA ASP A 224 -2.87 -18.34 22.38
C ASP A 224 -2.19 -19.68 22.71
N TYR A 225 -0.86 -19.73 22.53
CA TYR A 225 -0.08 -20.96 22.73
C TYR A 225 -0.16 -21.51 24.18
N THR A 226 -0.28 -20.60 25.14
CA THR A 226 -0.63 -20.91 26.57
C THR A 226 -1.56 -19.80 27.08
N PRO A 227 -2.29 -20.06 28.22
CA PRO A 227 -3.11 -19.03 28.86
C PRO A 227 -2.33 -17.76 29.21
N GLU A 228 -1.08 -17.90 29.64
CA GLU A 228 -0.21 -16.78 30.04
C GLU A 228 0.22 -15.95 28.81
N ILE A 229 0.57 -16.62 27.71
CA ILE A 229 0.91 -15.95 26.44
C ILE A 229 -0.32 -15.23 25.89
N LYS A 230 -1.50 -15.86 25.92
CA LYS A 230 -2.75 -15.22 25.50
C LYS A 230 -3.05 -13.98 26.33
N ALA A 231 -2.90 -14.07 27.65
CA ALA A 231 -3.11 -12.93 28.55
C ALA A 231 -2.12 -11.79 28.27
N ALA A 232 -0.85 -12.10 28.01
CA ALA A 232 0.17 -11.11 27.65
C ALA A 232 -0.12 -10.45 26.29
N ALA A 233 -0.51 -11.23 25.28
CA ALA A 233 -0.87 -10.71 23.96
C ALA A 233 -2.11 -9.81 24.05
N LEU A 234 -3.12 -10.21 24.81
CA LEU A 234 -4.32 -9.41 25.03
C LEU A 234 -4.03 -8.11 25.80
N HIS A 235 -3.12 -8.16 26.79
CA HIS A 235 -2.65 -6.96 27.49
C HIS A 235 -2.05 -5.95 26.50
N LEU A 236 -1.13 -6.37 25.65
CA LEU A 236 -0.53 -5.52 24.63
C LEU A 236 -1.55 -4.99 23.61
N ALA A 237 -2.44 -5.85 23.15
CA ALA A 237 -3.46 -5.49 22.19
C ALA A 237 -4.41 -4.39 22.72
N LYS A 238 -4.78 -4.45 24.00
CA LYS A 238 -5.69 -3.48 24.66
C LYS A 238 -5.05 -2.11 24.94
N LEU A 239 -3.73 -1.95 24.76
CA LEU A 239 -3.08 -0.63 24.84
C LEU A 239 -3.49 0.28 23.70
N CYS A 240 -3.96 -0.27 22.57
CA CYS A 240 -4.51 0.46 21.44
C CYS A 240 -5.96 0.02 21.17
N ARG A 241 -6.70 0.82 20.40
CA ARG A 241 -8.06 0.47 19.96
C ARG A 241 -8.01 -0.74 19.03
N MET A 242 -8.81 -1.75 19.32
CA MET A 242 -8.99 -2.96 18.51
C MET A 242 -10.31 -2.92 17.73
N GLY A 243 -10.43 -3.76 16.71
CA GLY A 243 -11.65 -3.97 15.94
C GLY A 243 -11.40 -4.78 14.66
N PRO A 244 -12.48 -5.18 13.93
CA PRO A 244 -12.35 -6.03 12.75
C PRO A 244 -11.66 -5.29 11.59
N TYR A 245 -12.36 -4.49 10.80
CA TYR A 245 -11.77 -3.71 9.71
C TYR A 245 -12.13 -2.23 9.88
N PHE A 246 -11.42 -1.36 9.16
CA PHE A 246 -11.67 0.07 9.17
C PHE A 246 -11.67 0.65 10.60
N ILE A 247 -10.67 0.28 11.42
CA ILE A 247 -10.48 0.86 12.76
C ILE A 247 -10.01 2.31 12.57
N PRO A 248 -10.79 3.33 12.98
CA PRO A 248 -10.38 4.72 12.80
C PRO A 248 -9.15 5.08 13.63
N PRO A 249 -8.29 6.00 13.15
CA PRO A 249 -7.17 6.53 13.91
C PRO A 249 -7.57 7.09 15.27
N SER A 250 -6.67 7.02 16.24
CA SER A 250 -6.80 7.65 17.56
C SER A 250 -5.93 8.89 17.69
N ALA A 251 -6.32 9.86 18.52
CA ALA A 251 -5.56 11.07 18.74
C ALA A 251 -4.63 10.94 19.95
N ILE A 252 -3.36 11.36 19.78
CA ILE A 252 -2.34 11.29 20.85
C ILE A 252 -2.50 12.40 21.89
N ASP A 253 -3.36 13.40 21.67
CA ASP A 253 -3.56 14.55 22.55
C ASP A 253 -4.54 14.28 23.71
N GLY A 254 -4.97 13.04 23.90
CA GLY A 254 -5.91 12.64 24.95
C GLY A 254 -7.38 12.91 24.63
N SER A 255 -7.68 13.38 23.42
CA SER A 255 -9.07 13.60 22.98
C SER A 255 -9.83 12.29 22.60
N THR A 256 -9.10 11.17 22.53
CA THR A 256 -9.67 9.82 22.35
C THR A 256 -9.28 8.93 23.54
N PRO A 257 -10.10 7.88 23.88
CA PRO A 257 -9.82 7.00 25.01
C PRO A 257 -8.46 6.27 24.94
N GLN A 258 -8.08 5.81 23.74
CA GLN A 258 -6.77 5.25 23.46
C GLN A 258 -5.94 6.24 22.65
N HIS A 259 -4.62 6.21 22.82
CA HIS A 259 -3.69 7.07 22.06
C HIS A 259 -3.34 6.52 20.67
N CYS A 260 -3.69 5.26 20.39
CA CYS A 260 -3.43 4.58 19.13
C CYS A 260 -4.59 3.66 18.75
N SER A 261 -4.66 3.33 17.48
CA SER A 261 -5.53 2.28 16.95
C SER A 261 -4.70 1.25 16.21
N TRP A 262 -5.06 -0.03 16.33
CA TRP A 262 -4.42 -1.06 15.52
C TRP A 262 -4.78 -0.89 14.05
N TYR A 263 -3.83 -1.14 13.20
CA TYR A 263 -3.94 -0.95 11.77
C TYR A 263 -3.40 -2.17 11.03
N ALA A 264 -4.31 -2.99 10.51
CA ALA A 264 -4.02 -4.15 9.69
C ALA A 264 -4.96 -4.15 8.47
N PRO A 265 -4.45 -4.38 7.26
CA PRO A 265 -3.08 -4.77 6.92
C PRO A 265 -2.03 -3.66 6.96
N GLY A 266 -2.37 -2.45 7.40
CA GLY A 266 -1.49 -1.29 7.53
C GLY A 266 -1.32 -0.50 6.23
N ALA A 267 -0.81 0.73 6.31
CA ALA A 267 -0.59 1.61 5.16
C ALA A 267 0.35 1.01 4.08
N ALA A 268 1.23 0.08 4.49
CA ALA A 268 2.10 -0.66 3.58
C ALA A 268 1.58 -2.07 3.29
N GLY A 269 0.39 -2.41 3.77
CA GLY A 269 -0.21 -3.74 3.64
C GLY A 269 -1.01 -3.95 2.37
N GLY A 270 -1.67 -5.11 2.29
CA GLY A 270 -2.38 -5.52 1.09
C GLY A 270 -1.48 -5.58 -0.12
N VAL A 271 -1.88 -4.97 -1.24
CA VAL A 271 -1.00 -4.64 -2.38
C VAL A 271 -0.56 -3.19 -2.27
N ASN A 272 0.65 -2.88 -2.70
CA ASN A 272 1.20 -1.52 -2.66
C ASN A 272 2.04 -1.27 -3.92
N ILE A 273 2.66 -0.08 -4.04
CA ILE A 273 3.44 0.36 -5.21
C ILE A 273 4.49 -0.65 -5.68
N ASP A 274 5.03 -1.42 -4.76
CA ASP A 274 6.10 -2.39 -5.01
C ASP A 274 5.59 -3.83 -5.15
N SER A 275 4.27 -4.03 -5.19
CA SER A 275 3.64 -5.32 -5.42
C SER A 275 2.75 -5.29 -6.65
N GLY A 276 2.11 -6.37 -6.96
CA GLY A 276 1.18 -6.41 -8.07
C GLY A 276 0.33 -7.67 -8.08
N ALA A 277 -0.64 -7.63 -8.95
CA ALA A 277 -1.39 -8.81 -9.32
C ALA A 277 -1.14 -9.12 -10.80
N ALA A 278 -1.17 -10.39 -11.13
CA ALA A 278 -1.08 -10.87 -12.50
C ALA A 278 -2.24 -11.84 -12.77
N VAL A 279 -2.68 -11.89 -14.00
CA VAL A 279 -3.79 -12.75 -14.41
C VAL A 279 -3.36 -13.78 -15.44
N ASP A 280 -4.04 -14.92 -15.43
CA ASP A 280 -3.97 -15.90 -16.49
C ASP A 280 -5.28 -15.84 -17.28
N PRO A 281 -5.27 -15.27 -18.49
CA PRO A 281 -6.48 -15.10 -19.28
C PRO A 281 -7.03 -16.43 -19.83
N GLU A 282 -6.22 -17.50 -19.89
CA GLU A 282 -6.66 -18.80 -20.38
C GLU A 282 -7.48 -19.56 -19.33
N THR A 283 -7.13 -19.44 -18.06
CA THR A 283 -7.77 -20.21 -16.97
C THR A 283 -8.65 -19.36 -16.06
N GLY A 284 -8.59 -18.04 -16.18
CA GLY A 284 -9.31 -17.12 -15.30
C GLY A 284 -8.72 -17.03 -13.89
N MET A 285 -7.43 -17.35 -13.74
CA MET A 285 -6.73 -17.23 -12.46
C MET A 285 -6.18 -15.83 -12.25
N LEU A 286 -6.22 -15.37 -11.00
CA LEU A 286 -5.59 -14.14 -10.51
C LEU A 286 -4.57 -14.49 -9.41
N TYR A 287 -3.37 -13.94 -9.51
CA TYR A 287 -2.27 -14.12 -8.56
C TYR A 287 -1.96 -12.78 -7.91
N VAL A 288 -2.05 -12.73 -6.59
CA VAL A 288 -1.85 -11.48 -5.83
C VAL A 288 -0.65 -11.63 -4.90
N ALA A 289 0.36 -10.81 -5.10
CA ALA A 289 1.47 -10.69 -4.16
C ALA A 289 1.11 -9.63 -3.12
N SER A 290 1.01 -10.02 -1.86
CA SER A 290 0.53 -9.18 -0.77
C SER A 290 1.33 -9.34 0.51
N GLN A 291 1.11 -8.41 1.43
CA GLN A 291 1.62 -8.53 2.80
C GLN A 291 0.60 -8.00 3.82
N THR A 292 0.72 -8.48 5.05
CA THR A 292 0.09 -7.88 6.23
C THR A 292 1.15 -7.22 7.09
N VAL A 293 0.92 -5.98 7.48
CA VAL A 293 1.76 -5.25 8.42
C VAL A 293 0.89 -4.84 9.60
N LEU A 294 1.06 -5.52 10.74
CA LEU A 294 0.43 -5.05 11.96
C LEU A 294 1.18 -3.82 12.46
N SER A 295 0.52 -2.68 12.46
CA SER A 295 1.04 -1.40 12.90
C SER A 295 -0.01 -0.64 13.68
N THR A 296 0.31 0.54 14.16
CA THR A 296 -0.65 1.48 14.74
C THR A 296 -0.83 2.70 13.84
N THR A 297 -2.00 3.31 13.95
CA THR A 297 -2.29 4.62 13.38
C THR A 297 -2.65 5.58 14.50
N GLU A 298 -2.00 6.74 14.45
CA GLU A 298 -2.12 7.81 15.45
C GLU A 298 -2.10 9.15 14.74
N ILE A 299 -2.91 10.09 15.23
CA ILE A 299 -2.93 11.45 14.71
C ILE A 299 -2.67 12.46 15.83
N GLY A 300 -2.05 13.56 15.46
CA GLY A 300 -1.68 14.64 16.39
C GLY A 300 -1.73 16.01 15.72
N LYS A 301 -1.61 17.05 16.51
CA LYS A 301 -1.58 18.43 16.02
C LYS A 301 -0.21 18.75 15.43
N ASP A 302 -0.20 19.28 14.20
CA ASP A 302 0.99 19.80 13.55
C ASP A 302 0.92 21.34 13.56
N PRO A 303 1.85 22.03 14.24
CA PRO A 303 1.80 23.49 14.39
C PRO A 303 1.94 24.25 13.07
N CYS A 304 2.45 23.60 12.02
CA CYS A 304 2.63 24.17 10.70
C CYS A 304 1.75 23.49 9.64
N SER A 305 0.57 23.04 10.05
CA SER A 305 -0.47 22.54 9.16
C SER A 305 -1.78 23.29 9.41
N GLU A 306 -2.54 23.52 8.34
CA GLU A 306 -3.92 24.04 8.41
C GLU A 306 -4.91 22.97 8.86
N PHE A 307 -4.50 21.70 8.86
CA PHE A 307 -5.34 20.59 9.30
C PHE A 307 -5.35 20.50 10.83
N ARG A 308 -6.49 20.22 11.40
CA ARG A 308 -6.65 20.06 12.84
C ARG A 308 -5.79 18.91 13.39
N TYR A 309 -5.70 17.82 12.63
CA TYR A 309 -4.86 16.67 12.93
C TYR A 309 -4.11 16.21 11.67
N THR A 310 -2.93 15.68 11.88
CA THR A 310 -2.11 15.01 10.87
C THR A 310 -1.55 13.73 11.46
N GLN A 311 -0.99 12.86 10.63
CA GLN A 311 -0.34 11.65 11.09
C GLN A 311 0.64 11.96 12.23
N ALA A 312 0.61 11.14 13.26
CA ALA A 312 1.58 11.13 14.34
C ALA A 312 2.32 9.76 14.33
N GLY A 313 3.31 9.62 15.18
CA GLY A 313 4.00 8.36 15.39
C GLY A 313 4.67 8.36 16.74
N GLY A 314 5.20 7.24 17.21
CA GLY A 314 5.76 7.04 18.54
C GLY A 314 6.79 8.09 19.02
N ALA A 315 7.22 9.01 18.15
CA ALA A 315 8.05 10.17 18.48
C ALA A 315 7.23 11.48 18.66
N GLY A 316 5.90 11.40 18.68
CA GLY A 316 5.00 12.56 18.80
C GLY A 316 4.45 13.07 17.47
N PRO A 317 3.74 14.23 17.49
CA PRO A 317 3.14 14.81 16.30
C PRO A 317 4.16 15.08 15.21
N GLN A 318 3.75 14.89 13.98
CA GLN A 318 4.57 15.27 12.83
C GLN A 318 4.73 16.80 12.79
N ASN A 319 5.86 17.24 12.27
CA ASN A 319 6.19 18.64 12.16
C ASN A 319 6.44 19.03 10.72
N SER A 320 5.52 19.82 10.16
CA SER A 320 5.61 20.36 8.81
C SER A 320 6.37 21.68 8.72
N CYS A 321 6.77 22.26 9.84
CA CYS A 321 7.46 23.55 9.86
C CYS A 321 8.72 23.54 8.98
N GLY A 322 8.84 24.53 8.12
CA GLY A 322 9.94 24.63 7.17
C GLY A 322 9.83 23.76 5.91
N LYS A 323 8.77 22.95 5.78
CA LYS A 323 8.52 22.22 4.53
C LYS A 323 7.91 23.15 3.47
N LEU A 324 8.13 22.78 2.20
CA LEU A 324 7.59 23.54 1.07
C LEU A 324 6.05 23.63 1.17
N GLY A 325 5.54 24.87 1.15
CA GLY A 325 4.12 25.16 1.23
C GLY A 325 3.52 25.16 2.64
N ALA A 326 4.29 24.82 3.67
CA ALA A 326 3.80 24.90 5.04
C ALA A 326 3.51 26.35 5.46
N PRO A 327 2.49 26.60 6.31
CA PRO A 327 2.33 27.86 7.00
C PRO A 327 3.57 28.21 7.83
N ALA A 328 3.76 29.50 8.08
CA ALA A 328 4.80 29.93 9.02
C ALA A 328 4.52 29.34 10.42
N PRO A 329 5.56 28.94 11.17
CA PRO A 329 5.37 28.47 12.53
C PRO A 329 4.77 29.58 13.40
N PRO A 330 3.93 29.22 14.40
CA PRO A 330 3.38 30.21 15.31
C PRO A 330 4.48 30.95 16.09
N PRO A 331 4.24 32.21 16.50
CA PRO A 331 5.17 32.95 17.28
C PRO A 331 5.62 32.20 18.54
N GLY A 332 6.94 32.13 18.79
CA GLY A 332 7.50 31.39 19.93
C GLY A 332 7.66 29.88 19.73
N TYR A 333 7.33 29.36 18.57
CA TYR A 333 7.54 27.95 18.26
C TYR A 333 9.04 27.61 18.25
N VAL A 334 9.42 26.68 19.11
CA VAL A 334 10.77 26.11 19.11
C VAL A 334 10.68 24.71 18.53
N PRO A 335 11.35 24.41 17.41
CA PRO A 335 11.33 23.07 16.85
C PRO A 335 11.81 22.05 17.89
N PRO A 336 11.14 20.90 18.04
CA PRO A 336 11.63 19.86 18.93
C PRO A 336 13.02 19.42 18.45
N VAL A 337 13.98 19.38 19.38
CA VAL A 337 15.32 18.85 19.12
C VAL A 337 15.15 17.37 18.79
N ARG A 338 15.41 17.00 17.55
CA ARG A 338 15.39 15.58 17.14
C ARG A 338 16.51 14.87 17.89
N GLY A 339 16.15 14.09 18.90
CA GLY A 339 17.04 13.06 19.41
C GLY A 339 17.44 12.18 18.23
N GLY A 340 18.74 11.97 18.03
CA GLY A 340 19.32 11.31 16.85
C GLY A 340 18.82 9.89 16.62
N GLY A 341 17.65 9.76 16.01
CA GLY A 341 17.12 8.53 15.44
C GLY A 341 17.34 8.58 13.94
N ALA A 342 18.00 7.57 13.40
CA ALA A 342 18.33 7.43 11.99
C ALA A 342 17.13 7.76 11.08
N GLY A 343 17.30 8.78 10.26
CA GLY A 343 16.28 9.24 9.32
C GLY A 343 15.85 8.14 8.36
N ARG A 344 14.55 7.99 8.20
CA ARG A 344 14.02 7.32 7.01
C ARG A 344 14.38 8.19 5.81
N GLY A 345 14.93 7.56 4.79
CA GLY A 345 15.26 8.21 3.53
C GLY A 345 14.07 9.02 3.03
N GLY A 346 14.33 10.30 2.81
CA GLY A 346 13.38 11.17 2.12
C GLY A 346 13.07 10.61 0.75
N ASP A 347 11.84 10.79 0.33
CA ASP A 347 11.36 10.46 -1.00
C ASP A 347 12.33 11.02 -2.06
N PRO A 348 12.92 10.20 -2.93
CA PRO A 348 13.83 10.66 -4.00
C PRO A 348 13.18 11.66 -4.97
N ALA A 349 11.86 11.76 -4.99
CA ALA A 349 11.13 12.71 -5.83
C ALA A 349 11.25 14.16 -5.34
N ALA A 350 11.50 14.40 -4.05
CA ALA A 350 11.65 15.75 -3.50
C ALA A 350 13.03 16.37 -3.81
N ALA A 351 14.03 15.56 -4.15
CA ALA A 351 15.39 16.04 -4.43
C ALA A 351 15.58 16.60 -5.86
N ARG A 352 14.59 16.47 -6.75
CA ARG A 352 14.70 16.91 -8.15
C ARG A 352 14.10 18.27 -8.48
N ALA A 353 13.48 18.96 -7.56
CA ALA A 353 12.82 20.24 -7.81
C ALA A 353 13.68 21.48 -7.43
N GLY A 354 14.92 21.32 -7.02
CA GLY A 354 15.78 22.40 -6.56
C GLY A 354 17.15 22.44 -7.23
N GLY A 355 17.20 22.64 -8.54
CA GLY A 355 18.48 22.72 -9.22
C GLY A 355 18.45 23.49 -10.53
N ALA A 356 18.28 24.80 -10.46
CA ALA A 356 18.71 25.70 -11.54
C ALA A 356 19.10 27.05 -10.92
N GLY A 357 20.40 27.36 -10.92
CA GLY A 357 20.88 28.71 -10.65
C GLY A 357 22.30 28.76 -10.11
N ALA A 358 23.27 28.94 -11.06
CA ALA A 358 24.53 29.69 -10.96
C ALA A 358 25.58 29.27 -9.90
N GLY A 359 26.68 28.67 -10.30
CA GLY A 359 27.86 29.43 -10.75
C GLY A 359 29.03 29.34 -9.79
N ALA A 360 30.11 28.73 -10.25
CA ALA A 360 31.54 29.04 -10.08
C ALA A 360 32.32 28.62 -8.81
N ALA A 361 33.30 27.79 -9.11
CA ALA A 361 34.71 27.81 -8.68
C ALA A 361 35.08 27.29 -7.28
N GLY A 362 36.00 26.30 -7.31
CA GLY A 362 37.03 26.24 -6.28
C GLY A 362 37.44 24.85 -5.77
N ALA A 363 38.31 24.22 -6.53
CA ALA A 363 39.52 23.45 -6.15
C ALA A 363 39.62 22.60 -4.87
N ALA A 364 39.97 21.34 -5.12
CA ALA A 364 41.07 20.55 -4.57
C ALA A 364 41.01 20.04 -3.13
N GLY A 365 41.26 18.74 -2.99
CA GLY A 365 41.90 18.21 -1.80
C GLY A 365 41.45 16.81 -1.34
N ALA A 366 42.02 15.81 -1.94
CA ALA A 366 42.74 14.66 -1.43
C ALA A 366 42.20 13.81 -0.27
N ALA A 367 42.00 12.54 -0.62
CA ALA A 367 42.57 11.32 -0.03
C ALA A 367 42.24 10.92 1.39
N GLY A 368 41.83 9.67 1.53
CA GLY A 368 42.23 8.83 2.65
C GLY A 368 41.16 7.94 3.23
N GLY A 369 41.10 6.69 2.81
CA GLY A 369 41.40 5.53 3.62
C GLY A 369 40.28 4.99 4.51
N GLY A 370 39.77 3.80 4.14
CA GLY A 370 40.06 2.67 4.93
C GLY A 370 38.97 1.99 5.72
N ARG A 371 38.41 0.88 5.17
CA ARG A 371 38.12 -0.41 5.82
C ARG A 371 37.19 -0.48 7.02
N GLY A 372 36.21 -1.36 6.91
CA GLY A 372 35.57 -2.02 8.04
C GLY A 372 34.26 -2.71 7.66
N ALA A 373 34.37 -3.92 7.08
CA ALA A 373 33.24 -4.84 6.99
C ALA A 373 32.92 -5.40 8.37
N ALA A 374 31.65 -5.34 8.78
CA ALA A 374 31.12 -6.23 9.80
C ALA A 374 29.74 -6.70 9.38
N ALA A 375 29.71 -7.96 8.98
CA ALA A 375 28.51 -8.76 8.81
C ALA A 375 27.84 -8.93 10.17
N GLY A 376 26.57 -8.54 10.26
CA GLY A 376 25.71 -8.81 11.39
C GLY A 376 24.33 -9.13 10.88
N GLY A 377 24.04 -10.42 10.65
CA GLY A 377 22.70 -10.90 10.37
C GLY A 377 21.79 -10.69 11.56
N GLY A 378 20.82 -9.79 11.43
CA GLY A 378 19.70 -9.64 12.34
C GLY A 378 18.42 -10.02 11.62
N ALA A 379 17.81 -11.14 11.97
CA ALA A 379 16.45 -11.49 11.62
C ALA A 379 15.49 -10.44 12.20
N GLY A 380 15.08 -9.47 11.36
CA GLY A 380 14.16 -8.42 11.74
C GLY A 380 12.73 -8.91 11.83
N GLY A 381 12.26 -9.23 13.03
CA GLY A 381 10.84 -9.34 13.35
C GLY A 381 10.14 -8.01 13.08
N GLY A 382 8.86 -8.07 12.71
CA GLY A 382 8.02 -6.94 12.39
C GLY A 382 7.97 -5.86 13.47
N GLY A 383 8.80 -4.83 13.32
CA GLY A 383 8.79 -3.71 14.20
C GLY A 383 7.74 -2.69 13.79
N GLY A 384 6.67 -2.58 14.53
CA GLY A 384 6.12 -1.28 14.81
C GLY A 384 7.27 -0.38 15.26
N ARG A 385 7.29 0.89 14.93
CA ARG A 385 8.31 1.85 15.34
C ARG A 385 8.27 2.04 16.86
N GLY A 386 8.81 1.10 17.60
CA GLY A 386 9.19 1.27 18.99
C GLY A 386 10.65 1.64 19.02
N GLY A 387 10.98 2.64 19.80
CA GLY A 387 12.27 3.32 19.93
C GLY A 387 13.46 2.40 20.06
N GLY A 388 14.60 2.96 19.63
CA GLY A 388 15.90 2.35 19.68
C GLY A 388 16.35 1.94 21.09
N GLY A 389 17.18 0.91 21.12
CA GLY A 389 18.32 0.72 22.02
C GLY A 389 18.09 0.81 23.51
N GLY A 390 16.97 0.35 24.04
CA GLY A 390 16.82 0.05 25.45
C GLY A 390 16.68 -1.45 25.62
N GLY A 391 17.24 -2.02 26.67
CA GLY A 391 17.12 -3.44 27.01
C GLY A 391 15.66 -3.90 26.89
N ALA A 392 15.46 -5.14 26.51
CA ALA A 392 14.14 -5.70 26.25
C ALA A 392 13.19 -5.41 27.42
N VAL A 393 12.11 -4.69 27.15
CA VAL A 393 11.11 -4.29 28.13
C VAL A 393 10.09 -5.42 28.25
N SER A 394 9.63 -5.71 29.47
CA SER A 394 8.54 -6.67 29.67
C SER A 394 7.25 -6.17 29.04
N TYR A 395 6.41 -7.10 28.57
CA TYR A 395 5.08 -6.75 28.07
C TYR A 395 4.25 -5.96 29.10
N LYS A 396 4.52 -6.13 30.41
CA LYS A 396 3.84 -5.41 31.50
C LYS A 396 4.15 -3.92 31.52
N ASP A 397 5.35 -3.54 31.05
CA ASP A 397 5.85 -2.17 31.01
C ASP A 397 5.89 -1.61 29.57
N ALA A 398 5.26 -2.34 28.63
CA ALA A 398 5.28 -2.00 27.22
C ALA A 398 4.47 -0.72 26.94
N THR A 399 4.94 0.03 25.96
CA THR A 399 4.23 1.21 25.45
C THR A 399 3.14 0.82 24.44
N PRO A 400 2.08 1.64 24.28
CA PRO A 400 1.10 1.44 23.21
C PRO A 400 1.75 1.24 21.84
N GLY A 401 1.21 0.30 21.06
CA GLY A 401 1.77 -0.07 19.76
C GLY A 401 2.84 -1.17 19.80
N THR A 402 3.21 -1.66 20.98
CA THR A 402 4.06 -2.85 21.10
C THR A 402 3.32 -4.08 20.56
N SER A 403 3.86 -4.68 19.51
CA SER A 403 3.22 -5.77 18.75
C SER A 403 3.93 -7.12 18.88
N ALA A 404 4.83 -7.26 19.89
CA ALA A 404 5.59 -8.49 20.10
C ALA A 404 5.90 -8.72 21.57
N ILE A 405 5.97 -9.99 21.98
CA ILE A 405 6.43 -10.48 23.28
C ILE A 405 7.71 -11.25 23.03
N ALA A 406 8.82 -10.86 23.66
CA ALA A 406 10.13 -11.47 23.41
C ALA A 406 10.48 -11.63 21.91
N GLY A 407 10.07 -10.67 21.08
CA GLY A 407 10.28 -10.70 19.63
C GLY A 407 9.29 -11.56 18.84
N ILE A 408 8.40 -12.29 19.50
CA ILE A 408 7.31 -13.05 18.88
C ILE A 408 6.10 -12.14 18.68
N SER A 409 5.59 -12.04 17.45
CA SER A 409 4.40 -11.24 17.15
C SER A 409 3.21 -11.67 18.00
N ILE A 410 2.42 -10.69 18.47
CA ILE A 410 1.15 -10.99 19.14
C ILE A 410 0.08 -11.54 18.21
N LEU A 411 0.27 -11.38 16.88
CA LEU A 411 -0.65 -11.89 15.87
C LEU A 411 -0.33 -13.37 15.58
N LYS A 412 -1.36 -14.22 15.55
CA LYS A 412 -1.22 -15.62 15.14
C LYS A 412 -0.54 -15.71 13.77
N PRO A 413 0.34 -16.70 13.58
CA PRO A 413 0.93 -16.96 12.27
C PRO A 413 -0.19 -17.30 11.27
N ARG A 414 -0.32 -16.46 10.28
CA ARG A 414 -1.26 -16.62 9.17
C ARG A 414 -0.51 -16.39 7.87
N GLU A 415 -1.23 -16.26 6.79
CA GLU A 415 -0.68 -15.91 5.47
C GLU A 415 -0.31 -14.42 5.43
N LEU A 416 0.69 -14.01 6.20
CA LEU A 416 1.03 -12.61 6.43
C LEU A 416 1.84 -11.96 5.30
N GLY A 417 2.37 -12.76 4.39
CA GLY A 417 3.12 -12.27 3.23
C GLY A 417 3.38 -13.38 2.25
N GLY A 418 2.99 -13.18 1.00
CA GLY A 418 3.14 -14.23 0.00
C GLY A 418 2.35 -13.95 -1.26
N ILE A 419 2.15 -15.01 -2.03
CA ILE A 419 1.37 -14.98 -3.26
C ILE A 419 0.14 -15.85 -3.06
N THR A 420 -1.02 -15.27 -3.26
CA THR A 420 -2.31 -15.94 -3.22
C THR A 420 -2.86 -16.10 -4.63
N ALA A 421 -3.30 -17.30 -4.99
CA ALA A 421 -3.97 -17.57 -6.26
C ALA A 421 -5.47 -17.73 -6.05
N TYR A 422 -6.24 -17.05 -6.88
CA TYR A 422 -7.69 -17.12 -6.91
C TYR A 422 -8.20 -17.62 -8.26
N ASN A 423 -9.18 -18.50 -8.24
CA ASN A 423 -9.97 -18.84 -9.42
C ASN A 423 -11.10 -17.83 -9.57
N MET A 424 -10.98 -16.90 -10.50
CA MET A 424 -11.98 -15.85 -10.69
C MET A 424 -13.28 -16.36 -11.35
N ASN A 425 -13.32 -17.62 -11.83
CA ASN A 425 -14.58 -18.24 -12.27
C ASN A 425 -15.49 -18.59 -11.09
N SER A 426 -14.94 -18.82 -9.90
CA SER A 426 -15.70 -19.14 -8.67
C SER A 426 -15.51 -18.15 -7.53
N GLY A 427 -14.47 -17.33 -7.59
CA GLY A 427 -14.05 -16.43 -6.51
C GLY A 427 -13.36 -17.15 -5.34
N ASP A 428 -12.91 -18.39 -5.55
CA ASP A 428 -12.30 -19.19 -4.49
C ASP A 428 -10.79 -19.07 -4.50
N LYS A 429 -10.19 -19.08 -3.30
CA LYS A 429 -8.76 -19.20 -3.11
C LYS A 429 -8.33 -20.64 -3.46
N VAL A 430 -7.29 -20.77 -4.29
CA VAL A 430 -6.79 -22.07 -4.75
C VAL A 430 -5.57 -22.49 -3.98
N TRP A 431 -4.58 -21.62 -3.86
CA TRP A 431 -3.37 -21.85 -3.09
C TRP A 431 -2.75 -20.55 -2.58
N TRP A 432 -1.89 -20.71 -1.60
CA TRP A 432 -1.02 -19.66 -1.08
C TRP A 432 0.39 -20.19 -0.89
N ILE A 433 1.39 -19.38 -1.18
CA ILE A 433 2.79 -19.67 -0.91
C ILE A 433 3.46 -18.46 -0.25
N ALA A 434 4.37 -18.75 0.67
CA ALA A 434 5.25 -17.71 1.22
C ALA A 434 6.10 -17.12 0.10
N ASN A 435 6.35 -15.81 0.13
CA ASN A 435 7.19 -15.18 -0.85
C ASN A 435 8.64 -15.69 -0.72
N GLY A 436 9.19 -16.22 -1.82
CA GLY A 436 10.46 -16.93 -1.81
C GLY A 436 10.41 -18.35 -1.23
N GLY A 437 9.24 -18.86 -0.90
CA GLY A 437 9.04 -20.24 -0.42
C GLY A 437 9.60 -20.52 0.97
N GLN A 438 10.12 -19.51 1.69
CA GLN A 438 10.80 -19.72 2.96
C GLN A 438 9.82 -19.57 4.15
N MET A 439 9.81 -20.62 4.95
CA MET A 439 9.14 -20.65 6.26
C MET A 439 10.19 -20.80 7.35
N THR A 440 9.95 -20.21 8.52
CA THR A 440 10.85 -20.32 9.68
C THR A 440 10.05 -20.43 10.96
N THR A 441 10.61 -21.15 11.92
CA THR A 441 10.11 -21.12 13.30
C THR A 441 10.74 -19.92 14.00
N PRO A 442 9.93 -18.97 14.51
CA PRO A 442 10.46 -17.84 15.24
C PRO A 442 11.13 -18.29 16.56
N VAL A 443 12.18 -17.60 16.97
CA VAL A 443 12.90 -17.87 18.21
C VAL A 443 12.71 -16.71 19.17
N PRO A 444 12.23 -16.96 20.39
CA PRO A 444 12.13 -15.91 21.42
C PRO A 444 13.48 -15.29 21.71
N GLN A 445 13.52 -13.97 21.85
CA GLN A 445 14.75 -13.24 22.20
C GLN A 445 15.16 -13.58 23.63
N ALA A 446 16.28 -14.30 23.80
CA ALA A 446 16.77 -14.75 25.10
C ALA A 446 17.07 -13.61 26.08
N SER A 447 17.36 -12.41 25.59
CA SER A 447 17.58 -11.21 26.40
C SER A 447 16.29 -10.55 26.91
N SER A 448 15.12 -10.99 26.44
CA SER A 448 13.84 -10.46 26.89
C SER A 448 13.47 -11.03 28.27
N PRO A 449 12.97 -10.19 29.19
CA PRO A 449 12.44 -10.67 30.48
C PRO A 449 11.25 -11.63 30.32
N ASP A 450 10.56 -11.57 29.16
CA ASP A 450 9.41 -12.41 28.85
C ASP A 450 9.77 -13.70 28.10
N ALA A 451 11.06 -13.97 27.84
CA ALA A 451 11.49 -15.17 27.13
C ALA A 451 11.01 -16.47 27.80
N ALA A 452 10.93 -16.45 29.12
CA ALA A 452 10.47 -17.60 29.91
C ALA A 452 9.02 -18.02 29.63
N LEU A 453 8.16 -17.12 29.14
CA LEU A 453 6.79 -17.42 28.72
C LEU A 453 6.74 -18.47 27.60
N PHE A 454 7.79 -18.53 26.79
CA PHE A 454 7.88 -19.44 25.65
C PHE A 454 8.70 -20.70 25.93
N ALA A 455 9.12 -20.92 27.19
CA ALA A 455 9.89 -22.10 27.55
C ALA A 455 9.05 -23.38 27.35
N GLY A 456 9.55 -24.31 26.53
CA GLY A 456 8.85 -25.54 26.19
C GLY A 456 7.69 -25.39 25.19
N VAL A 457 7.40 -24.21 24.71
CA VAL A 457 6.34 -23.97 23.73
C VAL A 457 6.86 -24.29 22.32
N LYS A 458 6.16 -25.18 21.60
CA LYS A 458 6.43 -25.44 20.18
C LYS A 458 5.78 -24.36 19.34
N LEU A 459 6.58 -23.42 18.85
CA LEU A 459 6.09 -22.36 17.96
C LEU A 459 5.88 -22.89 16.54
N PRO A 460 4.81 -22.48 15.84
CA PRO A 460 4.60 -22.85 14.46
C PRO A 460 5.55 -22.10 13.51
N GLU A 461 5.78 -22.69 12.36
CA GLU A 461 6.45 -22.00 11.27
C GLU A 461 5.59 -20.84 10.75
N GLN A 462 6.27 -19.79 10.33
CA GLN A 462 5.65 -18.62 9.69
C GLN A 462 6.45 -18.18 8.50
N ALA A 463 5.80 -17.48 7.56
CA ALA A 463 6.48 -16.90 6.42
C ALA A 463 7.52 -15.87 6.87
N LEU A 464 8.74 -15.98 6.32
CA LEU A 464 9.75 -14.96 6.47
C LEU A 464 9.41 -13.78 5.56
N GLY A 465 9.32 -12.63 6.17
CA GLY A 465 9.43 -11.38 5.43
C GLY A 465 8.12 -10.76 4.98
N ARG A 466 8.20 -9.45 4.94
CA ARG A 466 7.25 -8.52 4.38
C ARG A 466 7.62 -8.33 2.93
N ASN A 467 7.10 -9.16 2.03
CA ASN A 467 7.54 -9.09 0.66
C ASN A 467 6.39 -8.82 -0.27
N LEU A 468 6.35 -7.59 -0.70
CA LEU A 468 5.66 -7.24 -1.90
C LEU A 468 6.47 -7.78 -3.07
N ALA A 469 5.97 -8.78 -3.77
CA ALA A 469 6.56 -9.31 -4.98
C ALA A 469 5.93 -8.66 -6.21
N GLN A 470 6.72 -8.57 -7.25
CA GLN A 470 6.27 -8.13 -8.57
C GLN A 470 6.16 -9.37 -9.44
N ILE A 471 4.95 -9.65 -9.90
CA ILE A 471 4.60 -10.93 -10.53
C ILE A 471 4.15 -10.75 -11.97
N ILE A 472 4.57 -11.69 -12.83
CA ILE A 472 4.03 -11.87 -14.19
C ILE A 472 3.64 -13.33 -14.39
N THR A 473 2.76 -13.57 -15.34
CA THR A 473 2.37 -14.91 -15.79
C THR A 473 2.86 -15.21 -17.21
N THR A 474 3.22 -16.46 -17.43
CA THR A 474 3.46 -17.04 -18.75
C THR A 474 2.47 -18.17 -18.98
N LYS A 475 2.64 -18.95 -20.05
CA LYS A 475 1.72 -20.06 -20.33
C LYS A 475 1.59 -21.06 -19.17
N THR A 476 2.69 -21.38 -18.48
CA THR A 476 2.71 -22.41 -17.43
C THR A 476 3.18 -21.89 -16.07
N LEU A 477 3.86 -20.76 -16.02
CA LEU A 477 4.55 -20.27 -14.83
C LEU A 477 3.98 -18.93 -14.36
N ALA A 478 3.97 -18.73 -13.05
CA ALA A 478 4.01 -17.42 -12.43
C ALA A 478 5.46 -17.12 -12.02
N ILE A 479 5.97 -15.96 -12.44
CA ILE A 479 7.36 -15.56 -12.20
C ILE A 479 7.36 -14.29 -11.39
N TYR A 480 8.12 -14.26 -10.30
CA TYR A 480 8.15 -13.11 -9.40
C TYR A 480 9.55 -12.86 -8.83
N GLY A 481 9.85 -11.60 -8.60
CA GLY A 481 11.05 -11.16 -7.92
C GLY A 481 10.76 -10.66 -6.51
N THR A 482 11.79 -10.56 -5.71
CA THR A 482 11.71 -9.92 -4.40
C THR A 482 11.69 -8.41 -4.60
N GLY A 483 10.56 -7.77 -4.34
CA GLY A 483 10.37 -6.33 -4.50
C GLY A 483 11.16 -5.47 -3.50
N ARG A 484 11.01 -4.15 -3.58
CA ARG A 484 11.56 -3.19 -2.60
C ARG A 484 10.96 -3.43 -1.22
N GLY A 485 11.68 -3.16 -0.18
CA GLY A 485 11.11 -3.08 1.17
C GLY A 485 11.20 -4.32 2.04
N GLY A 486 12.00 -5.30 1.73
CA GLY A 486 12.29 -6.38 2.65
C GLY A 486 11.86 -7.77 2.20
N GLY A 487 12.28 -8.13 1.02
CA GLY A 487 12.20 -9.48 0.49
C GLY A 487 12.97 -10.51 1.29
N PRO A 488 12.83 -11.82 0.93
CA PRO A 488 13.75 -12.81 1.47
C PRO A 488 15.15 -12.24 1.40
N PRO A 489 15.97 -12.42 2.44
CA PRO A 489 17.35 -12.00 2.38
C PRO A 489 17.98 -12.59 1.11
N ALA A 490 19.04 -11.98 0.67
CA ALA A 490 19.92 -12.64 -0.28
C ALA A 490 20.22 -14.04 0.25
N ASP A 491 20.38 -15.01 -0.64
CA ASP A 491 20.80 -16.35 -0.25
C ASP A 491 22.18 -16.31 0.46
N GLU A 492 22.65 -17.45 0.90
CA GLU A 492 23.96 -17.61 1.56
C GLU A 492 25.14 -17.02 0.78
N ASN A 493 24.98 -16.86 -0.56
CA ASN A 493 25.96 -16.23 -1.46
C ASN A 493 25.69 -14.73 -1.69
N GLY A 494 24.77 -14.13 -0.96
CA GLY A 494 24.41 -12.72 -1.10
C GLY A 494 23.58 -12.40 -2.36
N LYS A 495 23.00 -13.39 -3.03
CA LYS A 495 22.21 -13.21 -4.25
C LYS A 495 20.71 -13.20 -3.96
N PHE A 496 20.03 -12.26 -4.57
CA PHE A 496 18.57 -12.28 -4.67
C PHE A 496 18.12 -13.25 -5.77
N ARG A 497 16.83 -13.57 -5.83
CA ARG A 497 16.34 -14.54 -6.80
C ARG A 497 15.09 -14.04 -7.52
N LEU A 498 14.98 -14.43 -8.78
CA LEU A 498 13.74 -14.45 -9.54
C LEU A 498 13.19 -15.88 -9.45
N TYR A 499 12.03 -16.04 -8.87
CA TYR A 499 11.39 -17.33 -8.63
C TYR A 499 10.39 -17.66 -9.73
N ALA A 500 10.24 -18.93 -10.05
CA ALA A 500 9.23 -19.47 -10.94
C ALA A 500 8.43 -20.56 -10.22
N VAL A 501 7.12 -20.45 -10.26
CA VAL A 501 6.20 -21.44 -9.72
C VAL A 501 5.23 -21.91 -10.79
N ASP A 502 4.83 -23.16 -10.69
CA ASP A 502 3.75 -23.71 -11.50
C ASP A 502 2.44 -22.98 -11.15
N LYS A 503 1.76 -22.43 -12.14
CA LYS A 503 0.56 -21.60 -11.96
C LYS A 503 -0.60 -22.34 -11.28
N ALA A 504 -0.75 -23.64 -11.57
CA ALA A 504 -1.90 -24.41 -11.07
C ALA A 504 -1.73 -24.79 -9.59
N THR A 505 -0.50 -25.03 -9.18
CA THR A 505 -0.22 -25.65 -7.86
C THR A 505 0.52 -24.74 -6.88
N GLY A 506 1.13 -23.65 -7.34
CA GLY A 506 2.03 -22.81 -6.54
C GLY A 506 3.38 -23.47 -6.24
N LYS A 507 3.62 -24.68 -6.73
CA LYS A 507 4.89 -25.38 -6.49
C LYS A 507 6.04 -24.66 -7.18
N GLN A 508 7.10 -24.35 -6.43
CA GLN A 508 8.32 -23.78 -7.00
C GLN A 508 8.98 -24.79 -7.95
N VAL A 509 9.23 -24.37 -9.16
CA VAL A 509 9.86 -25.18 -10.21
C VAL A 509 11.26 -24.67 -10.58
N GLY A 510 11.62 -23.47 -10.17
CA GLY A 510 12.93 -22.92 -10.40
C GLY A 510 13.16 -21.58 -9.72
N ALA A 511 14.43 -21.18 -9.65
CA ALA A 511 14.85 -19.86 -9.21
C ALA A 511 16.18 -19.49 -9.90
N VAL A 512 16.27 -18.25 -10.37
CA VAL A 512 17.47 -17.71 -11.02
C VAL A 512 18.08 -16.64 -10.12
N PRO A 513 19.37 -16.72 -9.78
CA PRO A 513 20.03 -15.69 -9.00
C PRO A 513 20.13 -14.38 -9.80
N ILE A 514 19.91 -13.27 -9.11
CA ILE A 514 20.05 -11.91 -9.63
C ILE A 514 20.89 -11.08 -8.66
N ASP A 515 21.63 -10.09 -9.17
CA ASP A 515 22.59 -9.35 -8.34
C ASP A 515 21.91 -8.40 -7.33
N THR A 516 20.75 -7.87 -7.67
CA THR A 516 20.01 -6.95 -6.81
C THR A 516 18.51 -7.24 -6.88
N ARG A 517 17.75 -6.69 -5.94
CA ARG A 517 16.29 -6.83 -5.92
C ARG A 517 15.65 -6.23 -7.17
N THR A 518 14.53 -6.80 -7.60
CA THR A 518 13.68 -6.19 -8.63
C THR A 518 13.09 -4.88 -8.09
N SER A 519 13.04 -3.85 -8.93
CA SER A 519 12.54 -2.51 -8.56
C SER A 519 11.33 -2.06 -9.37
N ALA A 520 10.86 -2.87 -10.31
CA ALA A 520 9.65 -2.66 -11.10
C ALA A 520 9.07 -4.00 -11.55
N VAL A 521 7.79 -3.98 -11.94
CA VAL A 521 7.09 -5.17 -12.44
C VAL A 521 7.85 -5.72 -13.65
N PRO A 522 8.20 -7.03 -13.65
CA PRO A 522 8.79 -7.66 -14.82
C PRO A 522 7.86 -7.60 -16.03
N MET A 523 8.42 -7.70 -17.21
CA MET A 523 7.68 -7.87 -18.45
C MET A 523 8.24 -9.07 -19.23
N THR A 524 7.45 -9.66 -20.09
CA THR A 524 7.92 -10.71 -21.01
C THR A 524 7.47 -10.41 -22.43
N PHE A 525 8.31 -10.71 -23.39
CA PHE A 525 8.03 -10.57 -24.81
C PHE A 525 8.80 -11.58 -25.66
N MET A 526 8.34 -11.79 -26.88
CA MET A 526 9.00 -12.61 -27.88
C MET A 526 9.78 -11.71 -28.85
N HIS A 527 11.04 -12.04 -29.13
CA HIS A 527 11.83 -11.43 -30.17
C HIS A 527 12.60 -12.50 -30.96
N GLN A 528 12.41 -12.54 -32.26
CA GLN A 528 13.04 -13.52 -33.18
C GLN A 528 12.90 -14.97 -32.68
N GLY A 529 11.68 -15.37 -32.27
CA GLY A 529 11.38 -16.72 -31.78
C GLY A 529 11.92 -17.04 -30.38
N ARG A 530 12.51 -16.08 -29.67
CA ARG A 530 13.07 -16.24 -28.32
C ARG A 530 12.28 -15.42 -27.30
N GLN A 531 11.92 -16.04 -26.17
CA GLN A 531 11.28 -15.34 -25.07
C GLN A 531 12.31 -14.63 -24.21
N TYR A 532 11.98 -13.38 -23.85
CA TYR A 532 12.74 -12.56 -22.91
C TYR A 532 11.89 -12.25 -21.69
N ILE A 533 12.53 -12.20 -20.52
CA ILE A 533 11.98 -11.66 -19.28
C ILE A 533 12.86 -10.46 -18.92
N VAL A 534 12.23 -9.29 -18.83
CA VAL A 534 12.94 -8.03 -18.56
C VAL A 534 12.41 -7.43 -17.28
N PHE A 535 13.28 -6.97 -16.42
CA PHE A 535 12.95 -6.30 -15.16
C PHE A 535 14.00 -5.26 -14.79
N ALA A 536 13.57 -4.24 -14.08
CA ALA A 536 14.46 -3.26 -13.50
C ALA A 536 15.01 -3.74 -12.15
N THR A 537 16.24 -3.37 -11.85
CA THR A 537 16.90 -3.69 -10.57
C THR A 537 17.51 -2.44 -9.95
N GLY A 538 17.81 -2.48 -8.65
CA GLY A 538 18.55 -1.44 -7.95
C GLY A 538 17.72 -0.23 -7.53
N ALA A 539 18.41 0.80 -7.06
CA ALA A 539 17.83 2.08 -6.63
C ALA A 539 18.83 3.23 -6.86
N GLY A 540 18.31 4.43 -7.08
CA GLY A 540 19.12 5.62 -7.28
C GLY A 540 19.99 5.54 -8.53
N THR A 541 21.30 5.78 -8.39
CA THR A 541 22.27 5.75 -9.49
C THR A 541 22.68 4.33 -9.93
N ASN A 542 22.35 3.31 -9.12
CA ASN A 542 22.71 1.91 -9.38
C ASN A 542 21.50 1.12 -9.93
N THR A 543 20.76 1.71 -10.85
CA THR A 543 19.64 1.04 -11.51
C THR A 543 20.11 0.39 -12.81
N ALA A 544 19.59 -0.79 -13.10
CA ALA A 544 19.84 -1.50 -14.35
C ALA A 544 18.53 -2.10 -14.89
N LEU A 545 18.47 -2.24 -16.21
CA LEU A 545 17.47 -3.05 -16.88
C LEU A 545 18.13 -4.38 -17.26
N VAL A 546 17.61 -5.47 -16.70
CA VAL A 546 18.14 -6.83 -16.89
C VAL A 546 17.20 -7.59 -17.81
N ALA A 547 17.75 -8.22 -18.85
CA ALA A 547 17.03 -9.09 -19.75
C ALA A 547 17.56 -10.52 -19.61
N LEU A 548 16.68 -11.44 -19.26
CA LEU A 548 16.95 -12.88 -19.22
C LEU A 548 16.31 -13.55 -20.43
N ALA A 549 16.99 -14.54 -20.97
CA ALA A 549 16.45 -15.39 -22.04
C ALA A 549 17.01 -16.81 -21.89
N LEU A 550 16.29 -17.80 -22.41
CA LEU A 550 16.78 -19.15 -22.47
C LEU A 550 18.08 -19.21 -23.32
N PRO A 551 19.04 -20.05 -22.97
CA PRO A 551 20.20 -20.33 -23.84
C PRO A 551 19.76 -20.73 -25.26
N LYS A 552 20.61 -20.46 -26.25
CA LYS A 552 20.39 -20.94 -27.62
C LYS A 552 20.56 -22.46 -27.69
#